data_31768bdafbc9715d8e28801e19c82a9c
#
_entry.id   31768bdafbc9715d8e28801e19c82a9c
#
_cell.length_a   1.000
_cell.length_b   1.000
_cell.length_c   1.000
_cell.angle_alpha   90.00
_cell.angle_beta   90.00
_cell.angle_gamma   90.00
#
_symmetry.space_group_name_H-M   'P 1'
#
loop_
_entity.id
_entity.type
_entity.pdbx_description
1 polymer ?
#
loop_
_entity_poly.entity_id
_entity_poly.type
_entity_poly.pdbx_seq_one_letter_code
_entity_poly.pdbx_strand_id
1 'polypeptide(L)'
;MIQVHSRAVVGENKPNPMIAFYAAAFGVMFLLWTASGAAGSLLDEAESGTLDRVLASRVSMGTLLAGKMTFAILLAFTQLTAMFVFGWLVYRVDLPHHIPGFVVMGLSTAFAVAAFGMLLASICRSRAQLGALSTIVIMSMSAIGGSMFPRYFMPKAMQTAGLFTINGWAIDGFTKVFWRDMPVSALWPQVTVLVSTGVVLFLIARQIARRWDYA
;
A
#
# COMPACT_ATOMS: atom_id res chain seq x y z
N MET A 1 39.97 -22.89 13.51
CA MET A 1 38.50 -23.16 13.45
C MET A 1 37.77 -21.84 13.23
N ILE A 2 37.19 -21.64 12.07
CA ILE A 2 36.36 -20.43 11.78
C ILE A 2 35.00 -20.72 12.39
N GLN A 3 34.63 -20.00 13.45
CA GLN A 3 33.25 -20.01 13.96
C GLN A 3 32.38 -19.17 13.01
N VAL A 4 31.60 -19.83 12.18
CA VAL A 4 30.59 -19.18 11.36
C VAL A 4 29.42 -18.85 12.29
N HIS A 5 29.29 -17.59 12.72
CA HIS A 5 28.08 -17.07 13.35
C HIS A 5 27.05 -16.78 12.25
N SER A 6 26.18 -17.75 11.97
CA SER A 6 25.02 -17.53 11.15
C SER A 6 24.04 -16.63 11.93
N ARG A 7 24.01 -15.34 11.64
CA ARG A 7 22.90 -14.48 12.08
C ARG A 7 21.73 -14.74 11.15
N ALA A 8 20.64 -15.26 11.70
CA ALA A 8 19.38 -15.36 10.95
C ALA A 8 18.93 -13.95 10.56
N VAL A 9 18.79 -13.71 9.26
CA VAL A 9 18.32 -12.43 8.70
C VAL A 9 16.85 -12.16 9.07
N VAL A 10 16.14 -13.20 9.49
CA VAL A 10 14.73 -13.19 9.87
C VAL A 10 14.64 -13.78 11.30
N GLY A 11 14.49 -12.91 12.28
CA GLY A 11 14.26 -13.13 13.72
C GLY A 11 14.54 -14.52 14.32
N GLU A 12 15.60 -14.64 15.05
CA GLU A 12 16.15 -15.93 15.56
C GLU A 12 15.21 -16.71 16.52
N ASN A 13 14.13 -16.15 17.04
CA ASN A 13 13.28 -16.79 18.05
C ASN A 13 11.76 -16.62 17.84
N LYS A 14 11.31 -16.36 16.59
CA LYS A 14 9.86 -16.19 16.35
C LYS A 14 9.24 -17.42 15.69
N PRO A 15 8.08 -17.90 16.18
CA PRO A 15 7.37 -18.98 15.52
C PRO A 15 6.97 -18.51 14.09
N ASN A 16 7.39 -19.27 13.08
CA ASN A 16 6.99 -19.09 11.68
C ASN A 16 7.32 -17.71 11.03
N PRO A 17 8.60 -17.28 10.99
CA PRO A 17 8.95 -15.97 10.43
C PRO A 17 8.56 -15.78 8.96
N MET A 18 8.56 -16.85 8.15
CA MET A 18 8.14 -16.78 6.75
C MET A 18 6.65 -16.50 6.58
N ILE A 19 5.81 -17.06 7.45
CA ILE A 19 4.36 -16.84 7.40
C ILE A 19 4.05 -15.38 7.66
N ALA A 20 4.67 -14.83 8.68
CA ALA A 20 4.48 -13.44 9.02
C ALA A 20 5.00 -12.51 7.89
N PHE A 21 6.17 -12.81 7.29
CA PHE A 21 6.64 -12.08 6.11
C PHE A 21 5.60 -12.09 4.98
N TYR A 22 5.10 -13.27 4.61
CA TYR A 22 4.11 -13.36 3.54
C TYR A 22 2.77 -12.71 3.89
N ALA A 23 2.36 -12.69 5.16
CA ALA A 23 1.18 -11.95 5.60
C ALA A 23 1.33 -10.44 5.31
N ALA A 24 2.48 -9.83 5.64
CA ALA A 24 2.75 -8.45 5.30
C ALA A 24 2.87 -8.24 3.77
N ALA A 25 3.61 -9.10 3.08
CA ALA A 25 3.91 -8.99 1.67
C ALA A 25 2.67 -9.11 0.78
N PHE A 26 1.85 -10.16 0.99
CA PHE A 26 0.56 -10.30 0.31
C PHE A 26 -0.45 -9.27 0.80
N GLY A 27 -0.40 -8.89 2.09
CA GLY A 27 -1.22 -7.82 2.61
C GLY A 27 -1.07 -6.54 1.79
N VAL A 28 0.15 -6.06 1.60
CA VAL A 28 0.42 -4.85 0.80
C VAL A 28 0.00 -5.02 -0.66
N MET A 29 0.23 -6.19 -1.25
CA MET A 29 -0.20 -6.47 -2.63
C MET A 29 -1.73 -6.39 -2.76
N PHE A 30 -2.48 -7.03 -1.87
CA PHE A 30 -3.95 -6.97 -1.90
C PHE A 30 -4.51 -5.60 -1.55
N LEU A 31 -3.81 -4.80 -0.72
CA LEU A 31 -4.16 -3.40 -0.48
C LEU A 31 -4.15 -2.57 -1.77
N LEU A 32 -3.14 -2.76 -2.62
CA LEU A 32 -3.06 -2.07 -3.91
C LEU A 32 -4.26 -2.40 -4.80
N TRP A 33 -4.69 -3.68 -4.82
CA TRP A 33 -5.89 -4.11 -5.54
C TRP A 33 -7.16 -3.47 -4.98
N THR A 34 -7.34 -3.53 -3.66
CA THR A 34 -8.50 -2.96 -2.98
C THR A 34 -8.60 -1.46 -3.20
N ALA A 35 -7.48 -0.73 -3.06
CA ALA A 35 -7.46 0.72 -3.26
C ALA A 35 -7.74 1.10 -4.72
N SER A 36 -7.18 0.38 -5.70
CA SER A 36 -7.49 0.58 -7.11
C SER A 36 -8.96 0.30 -7.41
N GLY A 37 -9.52 -0.77 -6.85
CA GLY A 37 -10.93 -1.10 -6.95
C GLY A 37 -11.84 -0.03 -6.35
N ALA A 38 -11.52 0.46 -5.15
CA ALA A 38 -12.27 1.53 -4.49
C ALA A 38 -12.21 2.86 -5.27
N ALA A 39 -11.02 3.23 -5.76
CA ALA A 39 -10.83 4.43 -6.57
C ALA A 39 -11.59 4.36 -7.91
N GLY A 40 -11.83 3.17 -8.42
CA GLY A 40 -12.59 2.97 -9.64
C GLY A 40 -14.05 3.40 -9.55
N SER A 41 -14.62 3.58 -8.35
CA SER A 41 -15.96 4.18 -8.18
C SER A 41 -16.07 5.57 -8.81
N LEU A 42 -14.97 6.28 -8.98
CA LEU A 42 -14.92 7.55 -9.70
C LEU A 42 -15.27 7.39 -11.18
N LEU A 43 -14.80 6.31 -11.80
CA LEU A 43 -15.13 5.97 -13.18
C LEU A 43 -16.57 5.50 -13.33
N ASP A 44 -17.09 4.72 -12.35
CA ASP A 44 -18.50 4.30 -12.34
C ASP A 44 -19.44 5.51 -12.27
N GLU A 45 -19.09 6.52 -11.46
CA GLU A 45 -19.86 7.77 -11.35
C GLU A 45 -19.76 8.61 -12.63
N ALA A 46 -18.60 8.63 -13.29
CA ALA A 46 -18.45 9.32 -14.57
C ALA A 46 -19.25 8.61 -15.68
N GLU A 47 -19.19 7.30 -15.76
CA GLU A 47 -19.92 6.52 -16.77
C GLU A 47 -21.46 6.59 -16.57
N SER A 48 -21.92 6.67 -15.32
CA SER A 48 -23.37 6.76 -15.00
C SER A 48 -23.93 8.18 -15.05
N GLY A 49 -23.10 9.21 -15.29
CA GLY A 49 -23.50 10.63 -15.23
C GLY A 49 -23.81 11.13 -13.81
N THR A 50 -23.52 10.32 -12.77
CA THR A 50 -23.70 10.71 -11.37
C THR A 50 -22.67 11.76 -10.96
N LEU A 51 -21.47 11.69 -11.54
CA LEU A 51 -20.40 12.65 -11.29
C LEU A 51 -20.82 14.08 -11.61
N ASP A 52 -21.48 14.29 -12.75
CA ASP A 52 -21.96 15.61 -13.18
C ASP A 52 -23.00 16.18 -12.20
N ARG A 53 -23.88 15.32 -11.67
CA ARG A 53 -24.88 15.72 -10.66
C ARG A 53 -24.23 16.14 -9.35
N VAL A 54 -23.17 15.42 -8.91
CA VAL A 54 -22.41 15.76 -7.71
C VAL A 54 -21.67 17.08 -7.89
N LEU A 55 -21.02 17.29 -9.03
CA LEU A 55 -20.32 18.55 -9.34
C LEU A 55 -21.28 19.73 -9.48
N ALA A 56 -22.49 19.52 -10.03
CA ALA A 56 -23.54 20.54 -10.10
C ALA A 56 -24.04 21.00 -8.71
N SER A 57 -23.88 20.21 -7.65
CA SER A 57 -24.23 20.55 -6.27
C SER A 57 -23.20 21.45 -5.56
N ARG A 58 -22.29 22.11 -6.30
CA ARG A 58 -21.20 22.96 -5.80
C ARG A 58 -20.11 22.23 -5.01
N VAL A 59 -20.03 20.91 -5.10
CA VAL A 59 -18.92 20.13 -4.55
C VAL A 59 -17.76 20.20 -5.54
N SER A 60 -16.59 20.66 -5.10
CA SER A 60 -15.42 20.69 -5.97
C SER A 60 -14.88 19.28 -6.22
N MET A 61 -14.29 19.04 -7.39
CA MET A 61 -13.58 17.78 -7.70
C MET A 61 -12.54 17.44 -6.62
N GLY A 62 -11.84 18.45 -6.09
CA GLY A 62 -10.86 18.25 -5.01
C GLY A 62 -11.49 17.71 -3.73
N THR A 63 -12.68 18.17 -3.35
CA THR A 63 -13.42 17.68 -2.17
C THR A 63 -13.90 16.24 -2.40
N LEU A 64 -14.40 15.94 -3.59
CA LEU A 64 -14.83 14.59 -3.96
C LEU A 64 -13.66 13.60 -3.90
N LEU A 65 -12.53 13.95 -4.50
CA LEU A 65 -11.32 13.11 -4.47
C LEU A 65 -10.80 12.91 -3.03
N ALA A 66 -10.81 13.95 -2.20
CA ALA A 66 -10.41 13.85 -0.80
C ALA A 66 -11.34 12.90 -0.02
N GLY A 67 -12.64 12.96 -0.24
CA GLY A 67 -13.62 12.05 0.35
C GLY A 67 -13.38 10.58 -0.06
N LYS A 68 -13.20 10.34 -1.37
CA LYS A 68 -12.89 9.01 -1.90
C LYS A 68 -11.54 8.48 -1.38
N MET A 69 -10.54 9.34 -1.29
CA MET A 69 -9.25 8.99 -0.73
C MET A 69 -9.35 8.61 0.75
N THR A 70 -10.10 9.38 1.55
CA THR A 70 -10.35 9.05 2.96
C THR A 70 -11.03 7.68 3.09
N PHE A 71 -12.05 7.41 2.29
CA PHE A 71 -12.70 6.11 2.25
C PHE A 71 -11.71 4.98 1.88
N ALA A 72 -10.89 5.18 0.85
CA ALA A 72 -9.90 4.20 0.43
C ALA A 72 -8.83 3.93 1.51
N ILE A 73 -8.39 4.97 2.25
CA ILE A 73 -7.46 4.84 3.38
C ILE A 73 -8.09 4.00 4.49
N LEU A 74 -9.33 4.32 4.89
CA LEU A 74 -10.04 3.58 5.94
C LEU A 74 -10.26 2.12 5.54
N LEU A 75 -10.67 1.86 4.31
CA LEU A 75 -10.87 0.53 3.79
C LEU A 75 -9.54 -0.27 3.78
N ALA A 76 -8.47 0.32 3.27
CA ALA A 76 -7.15 -0.30 3.24
C ALA A 76 -6.62 -0.57 4.65
N PHE A 77 -6.76 0.38 5.57
CA PHE A 77 -6.31 0.20 6.96
C PHE A 77 -7.12 -0.88 7.68
N THR A 78 -8.45 -0.92 7.47
CA THR A 78 -9.33 -1.97 8.02
C THR A 78 -8.95 -3.35 7.50
N GLN A 79 -8.72 -3.47 6.19
CA GLN A 79 -8.28 -4.72 5.57
C GLN A 79 -6.94 -5.19 6.14
N LEU A 80 -5.97 -4.28 6.26
CA LEU A 80 -4.67 -4.59 6.84
C LEU A 80 -4.80 -5.04 8.29
N THR A 81 -5.63 -4.34 9.08
CA THR A 81 -5.91 -4.70 10.46
C THR A 81 -6.54 -6.10 10.56
N ALA A 82 -7.52 -6.41 9.73
CA ALA A 82 -8.13 -7.74 9.68
C ALA A 82 -7.10 -8.83 9.35
N MET A 83 -6.19 -8.58 8.41
CA MET A 83 -5.13 -9.54 8.07
C MET A 83 -4.13 -9.76 9.21
N PHE A 84 -3.72 -8.70 9.91
CA PHE A 84 -2.78 -8.83 11.02
C PHE A 84 -3.45 -9.42 12.28
N VAL A 85 -4.73 -9.11 12.53
CA VAL A 85 -5.52 -9.77 13.58
C VAL A 85 -5.66 -11.26 13.29
N PHE A 86 -5.96 -11.64 12.05
CA PHE A 86 -5.96 -13.04 11.65
C PHE A 86 -4.59 -13.70 11.83
N GLY A 87 -3.52 -13.01 11.43
CA GLY A 87 -2.15 -13.45 11.65
C GLY A 87 -1.80 -13.65 13.13
N TRP A 88 -2.30 -12.79 14.01
CA TRP A 88 -2.16 -12.92 15.45
C TRP A 88 -2.91 -14.14 15.99
N LEU A 89 -4.17 -14.30 15.62
CA LEU A 89 -5.02 -15.38 16.14
C LEU A 89 -4.57 -16.77 15.64
N VAL A 90 -4.20 -16.89 14.36
CA VAL A 90 -3.91 -18.20 13.74
C VAL A 90 -2.42 -18.53 13.79
N TYR A 91 -1.56 -17.56 13.50
CA TYR A 91 -0.12 -17.78 13.34
C TYR A 91 0.70 -17.21 14.50
N ARG A 92 0.05 -16.65 15.52
CA ARG A 92 0.68 -16.07 16.72
C ARG A 92 1.70 -14.95 16.38
N VAL A 93 1.40 -14.16 15.35
CA VAL A 93 2.14 -12.93 15.09
C VAL A 93 1.96 -11.99 16.27
N ASP A 94 3.02 -11.46 16.83
CA ASP A 94 2.96 -10.62 18.02
C ASP A 94 2.45 -9.20 17.72
N LEU A 95 1.17 -9.09 17.37
CA LEU A 95 0.51 -7.82 17.10
C LEU A 95 0.34 -6.96 18.36
N PRO A 96 -0.04 -7.51 19.54
CA PRO A 96 -0.34 -6.69 20.72
C PRO A 96 0.84 -5.85 21.21
N HIS A 97 2.07 -6.38 21.15
CA HIS A 97 3.26 -5.66 21.57
C HIS A 97 3.73 -4.63 20.53
N HIS A 98 3.24 -4.71 19.29
CA HIS A 98 3.70 -3.88 18.18
C HIS A 98 2.61 -2.92 17.64
N ILE A 99 1.51 -2.70 18.40
CA ILE A 99 0.39 -1.83 17.98
C ILE A 99 0.87 -0.44 17.51
N PRO A 100 1.73 0.30 18.22
CA PRO A 100 2.14 1.63 17.76
C PRO A 100 2.87 1.59 16.41
N GLY A 101 3.80 0.66 16.23
CA GLY A 101 4.51 0.47 14.97
C GLY A 101 3.58 0.03 13.84
N PHE A 102 2.64 -0.88 14.13
CA PHE A 102 1.61 -1.31 13.19
C PHE A 102 0.73 -0.15 12.72
N VAL A 103 0.23 0.68 13.65
CA VAL A 103 -0.66 1.81 13.30
C VAL A 103 0.07 2.82 12.41
N VAL A 104 1.29 3.21 12.79
CA VAL A 104 2.10 4.16 12.00
C VAL A 104 2.39 3.63 10.61
N MET A 105 2.88 2.40 10.50
CA MET A 105 3.17 1.79 9.19
C MET A 105 1.90 1.50 8.40
N GLY A 106 0.84 1.03 9.07
CA GLY A 106 -0.44 0.73 8.45
C GLY A 106 -1.10 1.96 7.83
N LEU A 107 -1.16 3.07 8.56
CA LEU A 107 -1.73 4.32 8.05
C LEU A 107 -0.88 4.93 6.92
N SER A 108 0.45 4.92 7.07
CA SER A 108 1.36 5.42 6.02
C SER A 108 1.25 4.60 4.74
N THR A 109 1.15 3.27 4.86
CA THR A 109 0.96 2.36 3.73
C THR A 109 -0.42 2.56 3.10
N ALA A 110 -1.50 2.61 3.90
CA ALA A 110 -2.86 2.83 3.42
C ALA A 110 -2.99 4.16 2.67
N PHE A 111 -2.35 5.22 3.15
CA PHE A 111 -2.30 6.51 2.49
C PHE A 111 -1.61 6.43 1.12
N ALA A 112 -0.41 5.84 1.04
CA ALA A 112 0.33 5.70 -0.21
C ALA A 112 -0.43 4.85 -1.24
N VAL A 113 -1.04 3.75 -0.79
CA VAL A 113 -1.79 2.82 -1.63
C VAL A 113 -3.10 3.44 -2.13
N ALA A 114 -3.82 4.20 -1.27
CA ALA A 114 -5.01 4.92 -1.67
C ALA A 114 -4.70 5.99 -2.73
N ALA A 115 -3.62 6.76 -2.54
CA ALA A 115 -3.17 7.76 -3.51
C ALA A 115 -2.77 7.12 -4.85
N PHE A 116 -2.12 5.96 -4.81
CA PHE A 116 -1.78 5.19 -6.00
C PHE A 116 -3.04 4.73 -6.76
N GLY A 117 -4.03 4.18 -6.06
CA GLY A 117 -5.32 3.80 -6.66
C GLY A 117 -6.04 4.99 -7.30
N MET A 118 -6.05 6.15 -6.62
CA MET A 118 -6.63 7.39 -7.14
C MET A 118 -5.91 7.87 -8.40
N LEU A 119 -4.58 7.76 -8.44
CA LEU A 119 -3.81 8.10 -9.65
C LEU A 119 -4.20 7.20 -10.82
N LEU A 120 -4.22 5.88 -10.62
CA LEU A 120 -4.62 4.95 -11.69
C LEU A 120 -6.03 5.24 -12.21
N ALA A 121 -6.99 5.45 -11.31
CA ALA A 121 -8.36 5.80 -11.70
C ALA A 121 -8.42 7.13 -12.47
N SER A 122 -7.61 8.12 -12.08
CA SER A 122 -7.56 9.43 -12.76
C SER A 122 -6.98 9.36 -14.17
N ILE A 123 -6.09 8.42 -14.45
CA ILE A 123 -5.49 8.21 -15.78
C ILE A 123 -6.45 7.48 -16.71
N CYS A 124 -7.22 6.52 -16.19
CA CYS A 124 -8.12 5.66 -16.95
C CYS A 124 -9.40 6.41 -17.36
N ARG A 125 -10.06 5.88 -18.39
CA ARG A 125 -11.34 6.38 -18.90
C ARG A 125 -12.50 5.41 -18.69
N SER A 126 -12.20 4.16 -18.33
CA SER A 126 -13.21 3.13 -18.06
C SER A 126 -12.74 2.16 -16.98
N ARG A 127 -13.72 1.50 -16.35
CA ARG A 127 -13.46 0.43 -15.36
C ARG A 127 -12.61 -0.70 -15.93
N ALA A 128 -12.86 -1.11 -17.17
CA ALA A 128 -12.10 -2.15 -17.83
C ALA A 128 -10.63 -1.76 -18.02
N GLN A 129 -10.38 -0.51 -18.44
CA GLN A 129 -9.03 0.02 -18.58
C GLN A 129 -8.30 0.07 -17.23
N LEU A 130 -8.98 0.51 -16.17
CA LEU A 130 -8.43 0.52 -14.82
C LEU A 130 -8.05 -0.89 -14.37
N GLY A 131 -8.91 -1.88 -14.57
CA GLY A 131 -8.65 -3.27 -14.24
C GLY A 131 -7.39 -3.81 -14.92
N ALA A 132 -7.28 -3.60 -16.23
CA ALA A 132 -6.12 -4.05 -17.02
C ALA A 132 -4.82 -3.35 -16.57
N LEU A 133 -4.85 -2.00 -16.43
CA LEU A 133 -3.68 -1.23 -16.00
C LEU A 133 -3.26 -1.60 -14.58
N SER A 134 -4.21 -1.70 -13.65
CA SER A 134 -3.95 -2.11 -12.27
C SER A 134 -3.29 -3.47 -12.21
N THR A 135 -3.76 -4.43 -13.01
CA THR A 135 -3.17 -5.78 -13.05
C THR A 135 -1.69 -5.72 -13.43
N ILE A 136 -1.36 -5.05 -14.53
CA ILE A 136 0.02 -4.97 -15.02
C ILE A 136 0.91 -4.26 -14.00
N VAL A 137 0.49 -3.09 -13.52
CA VAL A 137 1.31 -2.27 -12.64
C VAL A 137 1.48 -2.91 -11.26
N ILE A 138 0.40 -3.40 -10.64
CA ILE A 138 0.45 -4.02 -9.30
C ILE A 138 1.28 -5.30 -9.33
N MET A 139 1.10 -6.14 -10.35
CA MET A 139 1.88 -7.38 -10.50
C MET A 139 3.37 -7.08 -10.68
N SER A 140 3.71 -6.11 -11.53
CA SER A 140 5.11 -5.69 -11.74
C SER A 140 5.72 -5.10 -10.46
N MET A 141 5.00 -4.20 -9.78
CA MET A 141 5.44 -3.64 -8.50
C MET A 141 5.60 -4.72 -7.42
N SER A 142 4.69 -5.69 -7.37
CA SER A 142 4.71 -6.77 -6.37
C SER A 142 5.85 -7.75 -6.62
N ALA A 143 6.16 -8.04 -7.88
CA ALA A 143 7.31 -8.88 -8.25
C ALA A 143 8.63 -8.20 -7.87
N ILE A 144 8.82 -6.91 -8.20
CA ILE A 144 10.05 -6.17 -7.96
C ILE A 144 10.16 -5.73 -6.49
N GLY A 145 9.04 -5.34 -5.88
CA GLY A 145 8.98 -4.78 -4.52
C GLY A 145 9.12 -5.80 -3.39
N GLY A 146 9.06 -7.11 -3.71
CA GLY A 146 9.27 -8.16 -2.72
C GLY A 146 8.00 -8.76 -2.15
N SER A 147 6.80 -8.46 -2.70
CA SER A 147 5.56 -9.08 -2.26
C SER A 147 5.45 -10.54 -2.67
N MET A 148 5.92 -10.89 -3.87
CA MET A 148 5.88 -12.27 -4.38
C MET A 148 7.11 -13.08 -3.96
N PHE A 149 8.26 -12.44 -3.91
CA PHE A 149 9.53 -13.08 -3.60
C PHE A 149 10.35 -12.20 -2.65
N PRO A 150 10.89 -12.74 -1.55
CA PRO A 150 11.67 -11.94 -0.60
C PRO A 150 12.87 -11.28 -1.26
N ARG A 151 13.03 -9.96 -1.05
CA ARG A 151 14.07 -9.15 -1.71
C ARG A 151 15.50 -9.64 -1.49
N TYR A 152 15.78 -10.26 -0.35
CA TYR A 152 17.13 -10.77 -0.04
C TYR A 152 17.58 -11.94 -0.93
N PHE A 153 16.64 -12.61 -1.63
CA PHE A 153 16.98 -13.63 -2.64
C PHE A 153 17.09 -13.06 -4.06
N MET A 154 16.76 -11.78 -4.26
CA MET A 154 16.79 -11.16 -5.58
C MET A 154 18.20 -10.67 -5.94
N PRO A 155 18.56 -10.59 -7.25
CA PRO A 155 19.76 -9.90 -7.70
C PRO A 155 19.78 -8.44 -7.22
N LYS A 156 21.00 -7.87 -7.00
CA LYS A 156 21.16 -6.49 -6.50
C LYS A 156 20.40 -5.45 -7.34
N ALA A 157 20.37 -5.60 -8.65
CA ALA A 157 19.64 -4.71 -9.54
C ALA A 157 18.13 -4.67 -9.21
N MET A 158 17.50 -5.83 -8.97
CA MET A 158 16.10 -5.91 -8.59
C MET A 158 15.87 -5.37 -7.17
N GLN A 159 16.79 -5.61 -6.25
CA GLN A 159 16.72 -5.04 -4.88
C GLN A 159 16.71 -3.51 -4.93
N THR A 160 17.52 -2.90 -5.80
CA THR A 160 17.56 -1.45 -6.00
C THR A 160 16.28 -0.94 -6.68
N ALA A 161 15.79 -1.65 -7.71
CA ALA A 161 14.53 -1.30 -8.37
C ALA A 161 13.34 -1.36 -7.41
N GLY A 162 13.33 -2.29 -6.44
CA GLY A 162 12.32 -2.39 -5.40
C GLY A 162 12.21 -1.15 -4.50
N LEU A 163 13.25 -0.31 -4.42
CA LEU A 163 13.20 0.96 -3.67
C LEU A 163 12.29 2.01 -4.33
N PHE A 164 11.93 1.84 -5.60
CA PHE A 164 10.98 2.70 -6.29
C PHE A 164 9.53 2.22 -6.19
N THR A 165 9.27 1.18 -5.40
CA THR A 165 7.94 0.61 -5.23
C THR A 165 7.39 0.86 -3.82
N ILE A 166 6.08 1.09 -3.71
CA ILE A 166 5.38 1.19 -2.41
C ILE A 166 5.56 -0.10 -1.61
N ASN A 167 5.47 -1.26 -2.29
CA ASN A 167 5.65 -2.58 -1.68
C ASN A 167 6.98 -2.70 -0.95
N GLY A 168 8.09 -2.27 -1.58
CA GLY A 168 9.42 -2.39 -1.00
C GLY A 168 9.56 -1.66 0.34
N TRP A 169 9.04 -0.43 0.43
CA TRP A 169 9.09 0.37 1.65
C TRP A 169 8.12 -0.11 2.71
N ALA A 170 6.90 -0.50 2.31
CA ALA A 170 5.90 -1.02 3.24
C ALA A 170 6.36 -2.33 3.88
N ILE A 171 6.84 -3.29 3.09
CA ILE A 171 7.34 -4.58 3.58
C ILE A 171 8.56 -4.40 4.48
N ASP A 172 9.51 -3.50 4.11
CA ASP A 172 10.66 -3.21 4.96
C ASP A 172 10.22 -2.61 6.31
N GLY A 173 9.24 -1.70 6.31
CA GLY A 173 8.69 -1.12 7.54
C GLY A 173 8.02 -2.16 8.43
N PHE A 174 7.13 -3.01 7.89
CA PHE A 174 6.52 -4.09 8.66
C PHE A 174 7.55 -5.12 9.14
N THR A 175 8.60 -5.39 8.36
CA THR A 175 9.70 -6.23 8.79
C THR A 175 10.45 -5.63 9.98
N LYS A 176 10.70 -4.32 9.99
CA LYS A 176 11.31 -3.64 11.13
C LYS A 176 10.45 -3.73 12.39
N VAL A 177 9.13 -3.59 12.25
CA VAL A 177 8.18 -3.67 13.38
C VAL A 177 8.12 -5.08 13.94
N PHE A 178 7.79 -6.07 13.11
CA PHE A 178 7.39 -7.39 13.59
C PHE A 178 8.54 -8.41 13.70
N TRP A 179 9.69 -8.17 13.05
CA TRP A 179 10.81 -9.13 13.06
C TRP A 179 12.05 -8.59 13.71
N ARG A 180 12.27 -7.28 13.59
CA ARG A 180 13.46 -6.66 14.18
C ARG A 180 13.17 -5.99 15.52
N ASP A 181 11.90 -5.98 15.97
CA ASP A 181 11.43 -5.33 17.21
C ASP A 181 11.95 -3.88 17.34
N MET A 182 12.00 -3.16 16.19
CA MET A 182 12.55 -1.82 16.19
C MET A 182 11.54 -0.81 16.75
N PRO A 183 11.99 0.20 17.49
CA PRO A 183 11.12 1.24 18.01
C PRO A 183 10.50 2.07 16.86
N VAL A 184 9.34 2.69 17.13
CA VAL A 184 8.63 3.51 16.14
C VAL A 184 9.53 4.62 15.56
N SER A 185 10.45 5.16 16.37
CA SER A 185 11.43 6.15 15.93
C SER A 185 12.37 5.66 14.80
N ALA A 186 12.54 4.35 14.63
CA ALA A 186 13.37 3.80 13.56
C ALA A 186 12.61 3.65 12.21
N LEU A 187 11.31 3.94 12.20
CA LEU A 187 10.44 3.81 11.02
C LEU A 187 10.37 5.10 10.18
N TRP A 188 10.97 6.20 10.65
CA TRP A 188 10.88 7.49 9.99
C TRP A 188 11.23 7.47 8.48
N PRO A 189 12.25 6.70 7.99
CA PRO A 189 12.55 6.67 6.57
C PRO A 189 11.41 6.07 5.75
N GLN A 190 10.83 4.94 6.24
CA GLN A 190 9.73 4.26 5.56
C GLN A 190 8.47 5.12 5.55
N VAL A 191 8.14 5.72 6.69
CA VAL A 191 6.99 6.63 6.82
C VAL A 191 7.15 7.84 5.90
N THR A 192 8.33 8.49 5.92
CA THR A 192 8.59 9.67 5.08
C THR A 192 8.46 9.33 3.59
N VAL A 193 9.03 8.22 3.13
CA VAL A 193 8.94 7.83 1.72
C VAL A 193 7.50 7.49 1.34
N LEU A 194 6.78 6.72 2.15
CA LEU A 194 5.39 6.35 1.87
C LEU A 194 4.48 7.57 1.86
N VAL A 195 4.60 8.46 2.84
CA VAL A 195 3.78 9.67 2.92
C VAL A 195 4.11 10.63 1.79
N SER A 196 5.39 10.90 1.52
CA SER A 196 5.78 11.78 0.41
C SER A 196 5.34 11.23 -0.95
N THR A 197 5.51 9.92 -1.18
CA THR A 197 4.98 9.25 -2.38
C THR A 197 3.48 9.41 -2.48
N GLY A 198 2.74 9.16 -1.40
CA GLY A 198 1.28 9.33 -1.37
C GLY A 198 0.85 10.77 -1.69
N VAL A 199 1.51 11.78 -1.09
CA VAL A 199 1.23 13.19 -1.38
C VAL A 199 1.47 13.50 -2.86
N VAL A 200 2.61 13.09 -3.42
CA VAL A 200 2.94 13.35 -4.82
C VAL A 200 1.93 12.68 -5.76
N LEU A 201 1.61 11.41 -5.53
CA LEU A 201 0.64 10.67 -6.35
C LEU A 201 -0.76 11.30 -6.27
N PHE A 202 -1.19 11.73 -5.09
CA PHE A 202 -2.48 12.38 -4.91
C PHE A 202 -2.55 13.75 -5.60
N LEU A 203 -1.48 14.55 -5.53
CA LEU A 203 -1.43 15.84 -6.22
C LEU A 203 -1.48 15.66 -7.75
N ILE A 204 -0.77 14.66 -8.29
CA ILE A 204 -0.83 14.32 -9.72
C ILE A 204 -2.24 13.82 -10.07
N ALA A 205 -2.83 12.93 -9.28
CA ALA A 205 -4.20 12.46 -9.49
C ALA A 205 -5.20 13.61 -9.54
N ARG A 206 -5.09 14.54 -8.59
CA ARG A 206 -5.94 15.75 -8.54
C ARG A 206 -5.79 16.63 -9.79
N GLN A 207 -4.56 16.81 -10.28
CA GLN A 207 -4.32 17.59 -11.50
C GLN A 207 -4.95 16.93 -12.72
N ILE A 208 -4.77 15.61 -12.87
CA ILE A 208 -5.34 14.86 -13.99
C ILE A 208 -6.87 14.84 -13.91
N ALA A 209 -7.44 14.69 -12.73
CA ALA A 209 -8.90 14.66 -12.54
C ALA A 209 -9.60 15.99 -12.83
N ARG A 210 -8.89 17.12 -12.84
CA ARG A 210 -9.44 18.42 -13.26
C ARG A 210 -10.01 18.43 -14.67
N ARG A 211 -9.61 17.48 -15.52
CA ARG A 211 -10.20 17.35 -16.86
C ARG A 211 -11.72 17.12 -16.84
N TRP A 212 -12.27 16.63 -15.73
CA TRP A 212 -13.70 16.40 -15.55
C TRP A 212 -14.45 17.62 -15.00
N ASP A 213 -13.75 18.67 -14.56
CA ASP A 213 -14.36 19.94 -14.17
C ASP A 213 -14.82 20.76 -15.40
N TYR A 214 -14.36 20.40 -16.61
CA TYR A 214 -14.59 21.15 -17.85
C TYR A 214 -15.32 20.33 -18.93
N ALA A 215 -15.76 19.12 -18.60
CA ALA A 215 -16.50 18.27 -19.53
C ALA A 215 -17.99 18.37 -19.28
#